data_ca04552ed41d5f934d2215686c83724b
#
_entry.id   ca04552ed41d5f934d2215686c83724b
#
_cell.length_a   1.000
_cell.length_b   1.000
_cell.length_c   1.000
_cell.angle_alpha   90.00
_cell.angle_beta   90.00
_cell.angle_gamma   90.00
#
_symmetry.space_group_name_H-M   'P 1'
#
loop_
_entity.id
_entity.type
_entity.pdbx_description
1 polymer ?
#
loop_
_entity_poly.entity_id
_entity_poly.type
_entity_poly.pdbx_seq_one_letter_code
_entity_poly.pdbx_strand_id
1 'polypeptide(L)'
;MFQRVLIANRGEIAVRIMRACRELGVETVSVYSQADADALYVQLASQAVCIGPAKASDSYLNVDALLTVAKETGCDAVHPGYGFLSENADFSDRCTQMGLAFIGPSGDVIRMMGNKSAARELMQKHNVPVVPGSDGAVETAQQAQEIAEKIGYPVLVK
;
A
#
# COMPACT_ATOMS: atom_id res chain seq x y z
N MET A 1 -14.33 3.31 -16.92
CA MET A 1 -14.60 2.50 -15.70
C MET A 1 -13.79 1.23 -15.83
N PHE A 2 -13.16 0.75 -14.75
CA PHE A 2 -12.40 -0.49 -14.78
C PHE A 2 -13.31 -1.67 -15.09
N GLN A 3 -12.75 -2.67 -15.77
CA GLN A 3 -13.47 -3.91 -16.10
C GLN A 3 -13.07 -5.05 -15.19
N ARG A 4 -11.78 -5.12 -14.86
CA ARG A 4 -11.22 -6.18 -14.05
C ARG A 4 -10.08 -5.69 -13.17
N VAL A 5 -10.19 -5.88 -11.86
CA VAL A 5 -9.23 -5.42 -10.85
C VAL A 5 -8.50 -6.59 -10.22
N LEU A 6 -7.16 -6.57 -10.25
CA LEU A 6 -6.35 -7.44 -9.41
C LEU A 6 -6.38 -6.93 -7.97
N ILE A 7 -6.68 -7.80 -7.02
CA ILE A 7 -6.60 -7.49 -5.59
C ILE A 7 -5.26 -8.04 -5.05
N ALA A 8 -4.28 -7.15 -4.91
CA ALA A 8 -2.94 -7.50 -4.43
C ALA A 8 -2.89 -7.50 -2.89
N ASN A 9 -3.83 -8.22 -2.27
CA ASN A 9 -3.95 -8.34 -0.82
C ASN A 9 -4.71 -9.61 -0.44
N ARG A 10 -4.95 -9.83 0.85
CA ARG A 10 -5.60 -11.02 1.41
C ARG A 10 -6.61 -10.66 2.50
N GLY A 11 -7.30 -11.68 3.02
CA GLY A 11 -8.12 -11.55 4.22
C GLY A 11 -9.34 -10.65 4.05
N GLU A 12 -9.68 -9.92 5.10
CA GLU A 12 -10.90 -9.10 5.14
C GLU A 12 -10.86 -7.91 4.17
N ILE A 13 -9.67 -7.31 3.96
CA ILE A 13 -9.57 -6.20 3.01
C ILE A 13 -9.82 -6.65 1.58
N ALA A 14 -9.37 -7.85 1.20
CA ALA A 14 -9.70 -8.41 -0.10
C ALA A 14 -11.21 -8.59 -0.27
N VAL A 15 -11.90 -9.13 0.73
CA VAL A 15 -13.38 -9.26 0.73
C VAL A 15 -14.06 -7.90 0.60
N ARG A 16 -13.58 -6.88 1.31
CA ARG A 16 -14.12 -5.53 1.26
C ARG A 16 -14.00 -4.92 -0.13
N ILE A 17 -12.82 -5.05 -0.76
CA ILE A 17 -12.60 -4.57 -2.13
C ILE A 17 -13.51 -5.31 -3.12
N MET A 18 -13.64 -6.63 -3.00
CA MET A 18 -14.52 -7.44 -3.86
C MET A 18 -15.97 -7.00 -3.78
N ARG A 19 -16.47 -6.67 -2.59
CA ARG A 19 -17.84 -6.17 -2.41
C ARG A 19 -18.03 -4.86 -3.15
N ALA A 20 -17.12 -3.91 -3.01
CA ALA A 20 -17.17 -2.65 -3.72
C ALA A 20 -17.11 -2.83 -5.25
N CYS A 21 -16.21 -3.69 -5.74
CA CYS A 21 -16.11 -4.02 -7.16
C CYS A 21 -17.41 -4.64 -7.68
N ARG A 22 -18.02 -5.56 -6.93
CA ARG A 22 -19.29 -6.20 -7.30
C ARG A 22 -20.44 -5.17 -7.43
N GLU A 23 -20.53 -4.23 -6.49
CA GLU A 23 -21.53 -3.15 -6.52
C GLU A 23 -21.35 -2.24 -7.75
N LEU A 24 -20.12 -2.10 -8.24
CA LEU A 24 -19.76 -1.34 -9.44
C LEU A 24 -19.83 -2.15 -10.74
N GLY A 25 -20.13 -3.44 -10.68
CA GLY A 25 -20.14 -4.34 -11.84
C GLY A 25 -18.74 -4.63 -12.39
N VAL A 26 -17.69 -4.57 -11.54
CA VAL A 26 -16.29 -4.80 -11.89
C VAL A 26 -15.89 -6.22 -11.47
N GLU A 27 -15.27 -6.97 -12.38
CA GLU A 27 -14.72 -8.29 -12.07
C GLU A 27 -13.46 -8.18 -11.19
N THR A 28 -13.24 -9.21 -10.37
CA THR A 28 -12.09 -9.26 -9.47
C THR A 28 -11.23 -10.50 -9.69
N VAL A 29 -9.92 -10.31 -9.75
CA VAL A 29 -8.93 -11.38 -9.67
C VAL A 29 -8.28 -11.32 -8.31
N SER A 30 -8.41 -12.38 -7.53
CA SER A 30 -7.73 -12.50 -6.24
C SER A 30 -6.45 -13.30 -6.38
N VAL A 31 -5.43 -12.92 -5.62
CA VAL A 31 -4.22 -13.72 -5.47
C VAL A 31 -4.20 -14.36 -4.09
N TYR A 32 -3.61 -15.54 -3.98
CA TYR A 32 -3.51 -16.23 -2.70
C TYR A 32 -2.21 -17.04 -2.59
N SER A 33 -1.67 -17.17 -1.38
CA SER A 33 -0.63 -18.13 -1.07
C SER A 33 -1.21 -19.52 -0.84
N GLN A 34 -0.42 -20.57 -0.96
CA GLN A 34 -0.87 -21.95 -0.68
C GLN A 34 -1.56 -22.10 0.68
N ALA A 35 -1.12 -21.33 1.69
CA ALA A 35 -1.74 -21.38 3.03
C ALA A 35 -3.15 -20.76 3.09
N ASP A 36 -3.50 -19.92 2.14
CA ASP A 36 -4.77 -19.22 2.09
C ASP A 36 -5.77 -19.82 1.08
N ALA A 37 -5.48 -21.00 0.52
CA ALA A 37 -6.28 -21.61 -0.55
C ALA A 37 -7.78 -21.75 -0.21
N ASP A 38 -8.10 -22.04 1.05
CA ASP A 38 -9.47 -22.22 1.53
C ASP A 38 -10.10 -20.93 2.09
N ALA A 39 -9.40 -19.78 1.99
CA ALA A 39 -9.86 -18.53 2.56
C ALA A 39 -11.11 -17.99 1.84
N LEU A 40 -11.99 -17.32 2.58
CA LEU A 40 -13.24 -16.78 2.07
C LEU A 40 -13.06 -15.88 0.83
N TYR A 41 -12.06 -15.04 0.84
CA TYR A 41 -11.81 -14.11 -0.26
C TYR A 41 -11.41 -14.82 -1.56
N VAL A 42 -10.80 -16.01 -1.48
CA VAL A 42 -10.48 -16.85 -2.64
C VAL A 42 -11.77 -17.37 -3.28
N GLN A 43 -12.73 -17.77 -2.47
CA GLN A 43 -14.03 -18.30 -2.92
C GLN A 43 -14.94 -17.22 -3.50
N LEU A 44 -14.80 -15.97 -3.06
CA LEU A 44 -15.67 -14.85 -3.48
C LEU A 44 -15.22 -14.14 -4.74
N ALA A 45 -13.95 -14.31 -5.17
CA ALA A 45 -13.41 -13.66 -6.35
C ALA A 45 -14.02 -14.22 -7.65
N SER A 46 -14.08 -13.41 -8.70
CA SER A 46 -14.46 -13.89 -10.05
C SER A 46 -13.43 -14.89 -10.58
N GLN A 47 -12.17 -14.68 -10.24
CA GLN A 47 -11.06 -15.59 -10.51
C GLN A 47 -10.04 -15.52 -9.35
N ALA A 48 -9.42 -16.64 -9.01
CA ALA A 48 -8.37 -16.69 -7.99
C ALA A 48 -7.13 -17.42 -8.52
N VAL A 49 -5.93 -16.88 -8.20
CA VAL A 49 -4.65 -17.42 -8.68
C VAL A 49 -3.69 -17.61 -7.50
N CYS A 50 -3.15 -18.83 -7.38
CA CYS A 50 -2.08 -19.10 -6.41
C CYS A 50 -0.77 -18.46 -6.88
N ILE A 51 -0.16 -17.63 -6.02
CA ILE A 51 1.05 -16.87 -6.34
C ILE A 51 2.31 -17.39 -5.62
N GLY A 52 2.23 -18.47 -4.87
CA GLY A 52 3.38 -19.08 -4.21
C GLY A 52 3.10 -19.67 -2.84
N PRO A 53 4.18 -19.98 -2.09
CA PRO A 53 4.10 -20.59 -0.77
C PRO A 53 3.56 -19.62 0.30
N ALA A 54 3.39 -20.12 1.53
CA ALA A 54 2.82 -19.36 2.65
C ALA A 54 3.58 -18.08 3.02
N LYS A 55 4.90 -18.05 2.79
CA LYS A 55 5.74 -16.91 3.14
C LYS A 55 5.43 -15.70 2.27
N ALA A 56 5.15 -14.57 2.89
CA ALA A 56 4.73 -13.36 2.18
C ALA A 56 5.77 -12.83 1.19
N SER A 57 7.08 -12.94 1.49
CA SER A 57 8.15 -12.54 0.56
C SER A 57 8.12 -13.33 -0.76
N ASP A 58 7.62 -14.55 -0.72
CA ASP A 58 7.62 -15.49 -1.84
C ASP A 58 6.24 -15.55 -2.53
N SER A 59 5.29 -14.73 -2.07
CA SER A 59 3.90 -14.64 -2.55
C SER A 59 3.41 -13.19 -2.63
N TYR A 60 2.76 -12.64 -1.60
CA TYR A 60 2.11 -11.32 -1.62
C TYR A 60 3.06 -10.13 -1.79
N LEU A 61 4.34 -10.27 -1.48
CA LEU A 61 5.38 -9.27 -1.70
C LEU A 61 6.19 -9.51 -2.98
N ASN A 62 5.87 -10.55 -3.75
CA ASN A 62 6.50 -10.84 -5.03
C ASN A 62 5.83 -10.02 -6.14
N VAL A 63 6.40 -8.85 -6.40
CA VAL A 63 5.90 -7.89 -7.41
C VAL A 63 5.79 -8.53 -8.79
N ASP A 64 6.79 -9.34 -9.20
CA ASP A 64 6.79 -9.96 -10.52
C ASP A 64 5.64 -10.95 -10.69
N ALA A 65 5.37 -11.76 -9.67
CA ALA A 65 4.24 -12.70 -9.68
C ALA A 65 2.90 -11.95 -9.78
N LEU A 66 2.72 -10.88 -9.00
CA LEU A 66 1.50 -10.07 -9.03
C LEU A 66 1.25 -9.41 -10.39
N LEU A 67 2.28 -8.79 -10.96
CA LEU A 67 2.19 -8.15 -12.27
C LEU A 67 1.96 -9.15 -13.40
N THR A 68 2.58 -10.33 -13.31
CA THR A 68 2.33 -11.44 -14.26
C THR A 68 0.88 -11.86 -14.21
N VAL A 69 0.33 -12.11 -13.00
CA VAL A 69 -1.09 -12.47 -12.84
C VAL A 69 -2.00 -11.39 -13.40
N ALA A 70 -1.74 -10.11 -13.09
CA ALA A 70 -2.55 -9.01 -13.61
C ALA A 70 -2.61 -9.00 -15.13
N LYS A 71 -1.46 -9.21 -15.79
CA LYS A 71 -1.35 -9.25 -17.25
C LYS A 71 -2.06 -10.48 -17.85
N GLU A 72 -1.75 -11.66 -17.33
CA GLU A 72 -2.27 -12.92 -17.89
C GLU A 72 -3.79 -13.06 -17.67
N THR A 73 -4.34 -12.44 -16.64
CA THR A 73 -5.78 -12.43 -16.37
C THR A 73 -6.52 -11.24 -16.98
N GLY A 74 -5.81 -10.36 -17.72
CA GLY A 74 -6.41 -9.22 -18.41
C GLY A 74 -6.97 -8.15 -17.47
N CYS A 75 -6.34 -7.95 -16.31
CA CYS A 75 -6.69 -6.84 -15.42
C CYS A 75 -6.29 -5.49 -16.04
N ASP A 76 -7.10 -4.48 -15.81
CA ASP A 76 -6.84 -3.07 -16.18
C ASP A 76 -6.46 -2.21 -14.99
N ALA A 77 -6.63 -2.72 -13.77
CA ALA A 77 -6.23 -2.04 -12.54
C ALA A 77 -5.75 -3.01 -11.47
N VAL A 78 -4.98 -2.47 -10.51
CA VAL A 78 -4.49 -3.18 -9.31
C VAL A 78 -4.89 -2.42 -8.06
N HIS A 79 -5.56 -3.09 -7.12
CA HIS A 79 -5.87 -2.54 -5.80
C HIS A 79 -4.96 -3.18 -4.75
N PRO A 80 -4.03 -2.45 -4.14
CA PRO A 80 -3.08 -3.00 -3.16
C PRO A 80 -3.69 -3.23 -1.77
N GLY A 81 -4.88 -2.68 -1.50
CA GLY A 81 -5.45 -2.65 -0.15
C GLY A 81 -4.65 -1.77 0.79
N TYR A 82 -4.37 -2.28 1.99
CA TYR A 82 -3.45 -1.69 2.97
C TYR A 82 -2.39 -2.71 3.41
N GLY A 83 -1.24 -2.25 3.93
CA GLY A 83 -0.10 -3.12 4.21
C GLY A 83 0.53 -3.68 2.93
N PHE A 84 1.31 -4.73 3.03
CA PHE A 84 2.04 -5.35 1.91
C PHE A 84 2.67 -4.30 0.97
N LEU A 85 2.20 -4.21 -0.26
CA LEU A 85 2.76 -3.32 -1.29
C LEU A 85 1.99 -2.00 -1.45
N SER A 86 1.03 -1.68 -0.58
CA SER A 86 0.23 -0.44 -0.68
C SER A 86 1.07 0.84 -0.55
N GLU A 87 2.18 0.77 0.18
CA GLU A 87 3.15 1.87 0.36
C GLU A 87 4.46 1.62 -0.39
N ASN A 88 4.45 0.74 -1.39
CA ASN A 88 5.61 0.46 -2.22
C ASN A 88 5.56 1.29 -3.51
N ALA A 89 6.43 2.30 -3.58
CA ALA A 89 6.48 3.22 -4.72
C ALA A 89 6.86 2.52 -6.03
N ASP A 90 7.80 1.57 -5.97
CA ASP A 90 8.26 0.84 -7.17
C ASP A 90 7.14 -0.05 -7.72
N PHE A 91 6.31 -0.62 -6.86
CA PHE A 91 5.14 -1.38 -7.31
C PHE A 91 4.12 -0.48 -8.03
N SER A 92 3.82 0.71 -7.49
CA SER A 92 2.96 1.70 -8.13
C SER A 92 3.49 2.11 -9.51
N ASP A 93 4.79 2.42 -9.60
CA ASP A 93 5.43 2.81 -10.85
C ASP A 93 5.40 1.69 -11.89
N ARG A 94 5.70 0.47 -11.48
CA ARG A 94 5.69 -0.70 -12.37
C ARG A 94 4.28 -1.03 -12.88
N CYS A 95 3.25 -0.89 -12.05
CA CYS A 95 1.86 -0.99 -12.51
C CYS A 95 1.60 -0.01 -13.66
N THR A 96 1.96 1.27 -13.45
CA THR A 96 1.76 2.34 -14.44
C THR A 96 2.55 2.07 -15.74
N GLN A 97 3.81 1.62 -15.63
CA GLN A 97 4.64 1.27 -16.79
C GLN A 97 4.06 0.12 -17.62
N MET A 98 3.32 -0.78 -16.98
CA MET A 98 2.63 -1.89 -17.65
C MET A 98 1.23 -1.52 -18.19
N GLY A 99 0.82 -0.26 -18.06
CA GLY A 99 -0.51 0.22 -18.46
C GLY A 99 -1.63 -0.18 -17.50
N LEU A 100 -1.29 -0.63 -16.28
CA LEU A 100 -2.24 -0.93 -15.22
C LEU A 100 -2.49 0.31 -14.36
N ALA A 101 -3.75 0.63 -14.09
CA ALA A 101 -4.07 1.67 -13.12
C ALA A 101 -3.79 1.16 -11.69
N PHE A 102 -2.87 1.81 -10.99
CA PHE A 102 -2.68 1.56 -9.57
C PHE A 102 -3.75 2.33 -8.77
N ILE A 103 -4.61 1.62 -8.06
CA ILE A 103 -5.67 2.24 -7.25
C ILE A 103 -5.05 2.71 -5.92
N GLY A 104 -4.48 3.90 -5.98
CA GLY A 104 -3.72 4.52 -4.91
C GLY A 104 -2.93 5.74 -5.41
N PRO A 105 -2.08 6.33 -4.57
CA PRO A 105 -1.23 7.44 -4.98
C PRO A 105 -0.12 6.98 -5.95
N SER A 106 0.43 7.93 -6.70
CA SER A 106 1.60 7.66 -7.55
C SER A 106 2.83 7.30 -6.74
N GLY A 107 3.81 6.63 -7.37
CA GLY A 107 5.06 6.29 -6.70
C GLY A 107 5.79 7.49 -6.11
N ASP A 108 5.73 8.66 -6.78
CA ASP A 108 6.32 9.91 -6.26
C ASP A 108 5.65 10.37 -4.97
N VAL A 109 4.32 10.31 -4.90
CA VAL A 109 3.56 10.65 -3.70
C VAL A 109 3.86 9.66 -2.57
N ILE A 110 3.95 8.36 -2.88
CA ILE A 110 4.30 7.33 -1.89
C ILE A 110 5.70 7.59 -1.33
N ARG A 111 6.70 7.87 -2.16
CA ARG A 111 8.07 8.19 -1.72
C ARG A 111 8.11 9.44 -0.84
N MET A 112 7.42 10.48 -1.24
CA MET A 112 7.37 11.74 -0.52
C MET A 112 6.69 11.59 0.84
N MET A 113 5.57 10.87 0.92
CA MET A 113 4.82 10.69 2.16
C MET A 113 5.37 9.58 3.06
N GLY A 114 6.12 8.64 2.49
CA GLY A 114 6.79 7.56 3.22
C GLY A 114 7.93 8.04 4.14
N ASN A 115 8.54 9.19 3.83
CA ASN A 115 9.50 9.84 4.70
C ASN A 115 8.78 10.81 5.65
N LYS A 116 8.68 10.45 6.93
CA LYS A 116 7.90 11.21 7.93
C LYS A 116 8.38 12.65 8.11
N SER A 117 9.70 12.90 8.08
CA SER A 117 10.26 14.25 8.19
C SER A 117 9.90 15.08 6.97
N ALA A 118 10.15 14.56 5.76
CA ALA A 118 9.81 15.23 4.51
C ALA A 118 8.30 15.50 4.37
N ALA A 119 7.47 14.53 4.76
CA ALA A 119 6.01 14.69 4.77
C ALA A 119 5.58 15.82 5.71
N ARG A 120 6.17 15.91 6.91
CA ARG A 120 5.89 16.97 7.87
C ARG A 120 6.30 18.35 7.34
N GLU A 121 7.51 18.49 6.80
CA GLU A 121 7.99 19.73 6.19
C GLU A 121 7.08 20.17 5.05
N LEU A 122 6.65 19.25 4.21
CA LEU A 122 5.70 19.53 3.13
C LEU A 122 4.37 20.07 3.67
N MET A 123 3.82 19.42 4.72
CA MET A 123 2.58 19.86 5.34
C MET A 123 2.71 21.26 5.94
N GLN A 124 3.80 21.54 6.64
CA GLN A 124 4.09 22.88 7.18
C GLN A 124 4.19 23.93 6.08
N LYS A 125 4.90 23.63 4.98
CA LYS A 125 5.02 24.52 3.81
C LYS A 125 3.67 24.91 3.19
N HIS A 126 2.71 24.00 3.28
CA HIS A 126 1.34 24.21 2.77
C HIS A 126 0.33 24.66 3.85
N ASN A 127 0.83 25.15 5.00
CA ASN A 127 0.03 25.61 6.12
C ASN A 127 -0.97 24.57 6.66
N VAL A 128 -0.67 23.29 6.51
CA VAL A 128 -1.43 22.21 7.15
C VAL A 128 -0.94 22.06 8.59
N PRO A 129 -1.82 22.10 9.59
CA PRO A 129 -1.41 21.95 10.99
C PRO A 129 -0.69 20.62 11.23
N VAL A 130 0.46 20.68 11.89
CA VAL A 130 1.25 19.50 12.27
C VAL A 130 1.47 19.48 13.78
N VAL A 131 1.63 18.29 14.33
CA VAL A 131 1.99 18.14 15.75
C VAL A 131 3.37 18.78 15.99
N PRO A 132 3.57 19.61 17.03
CA PRO A 132 4.87 20.17 17.38
C PRO A 132 5.94 19.09 17.52
N GLY A 133 7.16 19.37 17.06
CA GLY A 133 8.27 18.40 17.09
C GLY A 133 9.53 18.97 16.44
N SER A 134 10.56 18.14 16.22
CA SER A 134 11.82 18.55 15.59
C SER A 134 11.64 18.91 14.11
N ASP A 135 12.43 19.85 13.64
CA ASP A 135 12.58 20.16 12.22
C ASP A 135 13.68 19.25 11.65
N GLY A 136 13.30 18.04 11.26
CA GLY A 136 14.22 17.01 10.79
C GLY A 136 14.63 15.96 11.84
N ALA A 137 15.63 15.14 11.48
CA ALA A 137 16.17 14.12 12.36
C ALA A 137 16.98 14.74 13.51
N VAL A 138 16.88 14.18 14.69
CA VAL A 138 17.63 14.57 15.88
C VAL A 138 18.80 13.61 16.06
N GLU A 139 20.02 14.12 16.01
CA GLU A 139 21.23 13.28 16.00
C GLU A 139 21.83 13.07 17.40
N THR A 140 21.53 13.96 18.36
CA THR A 140 22.11 13.89 19.71
C THR A 140 21.06 14.01 20.80
N ALA A 141 21.36 13.43 21.97
CA ALA A 141 20.51 13.53 23.15
C ALA A 141 20.32 14.98 23.61
N GLN A 142 21.35 15.81 23.48
CA GLN A 142 21.28 17.23 23.85
C GLN A 142 20.30 18.00 22.95
N GLN A 143 20.36 17.80 21.64
CA GLN A 143 19.38 18.38 20.70
C GLN A 143 17.95 17.91 21.02
N ALA A 144 17.77 16.60 21.35
CA ALA A 144 16.48 16.08 21.75
C ALA A 144 15.93 16.79 22.99
N GLN A 145 16.79 17.05 23.98
CA GLN A 145 16.40 17.75 25.21
C GLN A 145 16.00 19.20 24.93
N GLU A 146 16.81 19.95 24.20
CA GLU A 146 16.53 21.35 23.83
C GLU A 146 15.20 21.49 23.08
N ILE A 147 14.93 20.57 22.14
CA ILE A 147 13.66 20.55 21.41
C ILE A 147 12.50 20.19 22.34
N ALA A 148 12.67 19.20 23.22
CA ALA A 148 11.64 18.79 24.18
C ALA A 148 11.29 19.94 25.16
N GLU A 149 12.27 20.69 25.63
CA GLU A 149 12.06 21.86 26.49
C GLU A 149 11.28 22.96 25.75
N LYS A 150 11.57 23.16 24.46
CA LYS A 150 10.91 24.17 23.61
C LYS A 150 9.45 23.82 23.32
N ILE A 151 9.14 22.53 23.02
CA ILE A 151 7.78 22.09 22.66
C ILE A 151 6.92 21.72 23.87
N GLY A 152 7.53 21.44 25.02
CA GLY A 152 6.87 21.01 26.26
C GLY A 152 6.72 19.49 26.38
N TYR A 153 6.69 19.02 27.62
CA TYR A 153 6.47 17.60 27.94
C TYR A 153 5.00 17.29 28.14
N PRO A 154 4.57 16.00 27.86
CA PRO A 154 5.38 14.83 27.46
C PRO A 154 5.77 14.84 25.97
N VAL A 155 6.94 14.23 25.63
CA VAL A 155 7.42 14.07 24.27
C VAL A 155 7.60 12.60 23.90
N LEU A 156 7.42 12.26 22.64
CA LEU A 156 7.69 10.96 22.09
C LEU A 156 8.97 11.00 21.23
N VAL A 157 9.95 10.18 21.59
CA VAL A 157 11.18 9.98 20.81
C VAL A 157 11.00 8.71 19.95
N LYS A 158 11.31 8.80 18.66
CA LYS A 158 11.22 7.70 17.71
C LYS A 158 12.53 7.53 16.96
#